data_d2a45c9d430845be0715f7f3686e4eb9
#
_entry.id   d2a45c9d430845be0715f7f3686e4eb9
#
_cell.length_a   1.000
_cell.length_b   1.000
_cell.length_c   1.000
_cell.angle_alpha   90.00
_cell.angle_beta   90.00
_cell.angle_gamma   90.00
#
_symmetry.space_group_name_H-M   'P 1'
#
loop_
_entity.id
_entity.type
_entity.pdbx_description
1 polymer ?
#
loop_
_entity_poly.entity_id
_entity_poly.type
_entity_poly.pdbx_seq_one_letter_code
_entity_poly.pdbx_strand_id
1 'polypeptide(L)'
;MTSYTTNWILLLLLSAIWGGAFTLNKFALEAYSPEVLVTGRLLIASIVLLGFVLIVFKKINIDLSNWRYYFFMSIVGIVAPFLLISYGQIGIDSSLAGILMSTMPISTLILSHFFLNDENMTKKKLIGFLVAFTGIIILIMPDKNIIENNMIDGIYSELMVIS
;
A
#
# COMPACT_ATOMS: atom_id res chain seq x y z
N MET A 1 -27.93 11.50 -1.45
CA MET A 1 -27.41 11.16 -0.10
C MET A 1 -26.98 9.69 -0.17
N THR A 2 -25.70 9.43 -0.34
CA THR A 2 -25.18 8.06 -0.20
C THR A 2 -25.43 7.64 1.24
N SER A 3 -26.14 6.55 1.42
CA SER A 3 -26.50 6.05 2.75
C SER A 3 -25.22 5.83 3.56
N TYR A 4 -25.19 6.26 4.79
CA TYR A 4 -24.09 6.03 5.75
C TYR A 4 -23.64 4.56 5.73
N THR A 5 -24.60 3.65 5.58
CA THR A 5 -24.36 2.21 5.41
C THR A 5 -23.52 1.89 4.16
N THR A 6 -23.80 2.54 3.03
CA THR A 6 -23.02 2.31 1.78
C THR A 6 -21.56 2.70 1.96
N ASN A 7 -21.28 3.80 2.64
CA ASN A 7 -19.90 4.23 2.91
C ASN A 7 -19.15 3.22 3.79
N TRP A 8 -19.83 2.65 4.80
CA TRP A 8 -19.22 1.61 5.64
C TRP A 8 -18.97 0.31 4.86
N ILE A 9 -19.90 -0.11 4.01
CA ILE A 9 -19.72 -1.29 3.16
C ILE A 9 -18.53 -1.09 2.22
N LEU A 10 -18.45 0.07 1.55
CA LEU A 10 -17.33 0.40 0.66
C LEU A 10 -15.99 0.43 1.41
N LEU A 11 -15.97 0.98 2.62
CA LEU A 11 -14.78 1.02 3.45
C LEU A 11 -14.29 -0.39 3.82
N LEU A 12 -15.21 -1.26 4.25
CA LEU A 12 -14.89 -2.64 4.61
C LEU A 12 -14.40 -3.44 3.40
N LEU A 13 -15.05 -3.30 2.25
CA LEU A 13 -14.62 -3.93 1.00
C LEU A 13 -13.23 -3.45 0.58
N LEU A 14 -13.00 -2.16 0.62
CA LEU A 14 -11.69 -1.58 0.29
C LEU A 14 -10.60 -2.09 1.23
N SER A 15 -10.89 -2.15 2.54
CA SER A 15 -9.95 -2.67 3.55
C SER A 15 -9.62 -4.14 3.31
N ALA A 16 -10.62 -4.97 2.95
CA ALA A 16 -10.41 -6.38 2.63
C ALA A 16 -9.56 -6.56 1.35
N ILE A 17 -9.84 -5.78 0.30
CA ILE A 17 -9.07 -5.81 -0.96
C ILE A 17 -7.61 -5.41 -0.72
N TRP A 18 -7.37 -4.31 -0.01
CA TRP A 18 -6.01 -3.83 0.26
C TRP A 18 -5.25 -4.77 1.19
N GLY A 19 -5.88 -5.24 2.27
CA GLY A 19 -5.26 -6.20 3.18
C GLY A 19 -4.89 -7.51 2.48
N GLY A 20 -5.80 -8.06 1.67
CA GLY A 20 -5.54 -9.25 0.86
C GLY A 20 -4.44 -9.05 -0.20
N ALA A 21 -4.32 -7.84 -0.74
CA ALA A 21 -3.32 -7.53 -1.76
C ALA A 21 -1.87 -7.72 -1.26
N PHE A 22 -1.57 -7.37 0.01
CA PHE A 22 -0.23 -7.59 0.59
C PHE A 22 0.09 -9.07 0.76
N THR A 23 -0.88 -9.88 1.19
CA THR A 23 -0.73 -11.32 1.31
C THR A 23 -0.51 -11.98 -0.04
N LEU A 24 -1.32 -11.63 -1.04
CA LEU A 24 -1.16 -12.15 -2.40
C LEU A 24 0.17 -11.71 -3.04
N ASN A 25 0.61 -10.47 -2.77
CA ASN A 25 1.91 -9.99 -3.25
C ASN A 25 3.06 -10.81 -2.65
N LYS A 26 3.01 -11.12 -1.35
CA LYS A 26 4.02 -11.95 -0.68
C LYS A 26 4.09 -13.35 -1.29
N PHE A 27 2.96 -14.02 -1.47
CA PHE A 27 2.92 -15.33 -2.14
C PHE A 27 3.47 -15.29 -3.57
N ALA A 28 3.15 -14.24 -4.33
CA ALA A 28 3.64 -14.11 -5.69
C ALA A 28 5.17 -13.85 -5.74
N LEU A 29 5.73 -13.18 -4.73
CA LEU A 29 7.18 -12.96 -4.61
C LEU A 29 7.98 -14.22 -4.31
N GLU A 30 7.34 -15.30 -3.85
CA GLU A 30 7.99 -16.61 -3.72
C GLU A 30 8.32 -17.24 -5.09
N ALA A 31 7.54 -16.91 -6.13
CA ALA A 31 7.68 -17.47 -7.47
C ALA A 31 8.26 -16.50 -8.51
N TYR A 32 8.09 -15.21 -8.31
CA TYR A 32 8.44 -14.17 -9.27
C TYR A 32 9.29 -13.08 -8.66
N SER A 33 10.19 -12.49 -9.46
CA SER A 33 10.91 -11.29 -9.04
C SER A 33 9.96 -10.07 -8.95
N PRO A 34 10.28 -9.06 -8.11
CA PRO A 34 9.48 -7.85 -7.97
C PRO A 34 9.12 -7.17 -9.30
N GLU A 35 10.06 -7.13 -10.24
CA GLU A 35 9.87 -6.49 -11.54
C GLU A 35 8.82 -7.24 -12.38
N VAL A 36 8.91 -8.57 -12.43
CA VAL A 36 7.96 -9.42 -13.16
C VAL A 36 6.58 -9.29 -12.54
N LEU A 37 6.50 -9.33 -11.22
CA LEU A 37 5.24 -9.22 -10.48
C LEU A 37 4.57 -7.86 -10.72
N VAL A 38 5.31 -6.77 -10.56
CA VAL A 38 4.77 -5.41 -10.73
C VAL A 38 4.38 -5.19 -12.19
N THR A 39 5.22 -5.60 -13.14
CA THR A 39 4.91 -5.46 -14.57
C THR A 39 3.66 -6.23 -14.95
N GLY A 40 3.56 -7.49 -14.54
CA GLY A 40 2.38 -8.33 -14.79
C GLY A 40 1.10 -7.74 -14.20
N ARG A 41 1.16 -7.26 -12.95
CA ARG A 41 0.06 -6.61 -12.25
C ARG A 41 -0.42 -5.35 -12.98
N LEU A 42 0.51 -4.48 -13.38
CA LEU A 42 0.20 -3.24 -14.09
C LEU A 42 -0.34 -3.51 -15.50
N LEU A 43 0.19 -4.50 -16.20
CA LEU A 43 -0.33 -4.89 -17.54
C LEU A 43 -1.77 -5.40 -17.44
N ILE A 44 -2.04 -6.32 -16.54
CA ILE A 44 -3.40 -6.86 -16.35
C ILE A 44 -4.36 -5.73 -15.96
N ALA A 45 -3.98 -4.89 -15.01
CA ALA A 45 -4.80 -3.75 -14.59
C ALA A 45 -5.07 -2.78 -15.74
N SER A 46 -4.06 -2.51 -16.58
CA SER A 46 -4.21 -1.62 -17.76
C SER A 46 -5.18 -2.20 -18.79
N ILE A 47 -5.07 -3.50 -19.07
CA ILE A 47 -5.98 -4.18 -20.03
C ILE A 47 -7.41 -4.16 -19.51
N VAL A 48 -7.62 -4.50 -18.24
CA VAL A 48 -8.95 -4.52 -17.62
C VAL A 48 -9.55 -3.11 -17.61
N LEU A 49 -8.77 -2.10 -17.20
CA LEU A 49 -9.23 -0.71 -17.14
C LEU A 49 -9.55 -0.17 -18.55
N LEU A 50 -8.69 -0.45 -19.53
CA LEU A 50 -8.92 -0.07 -20.92
C LEU A 50 -10.21 -0.70 -21.46
N GLY A 51 -10.42 -1.99 -21.23
CA GLY A 51 -11.64 -2.69 -21.60
C GLY A 51 -12.88 -2.08 -20.95
N PHE A 52 -12.80 -1.77 -19.65
CA PHE A 52 -13.88 -1.10 -18.94
C PHE A 52 -14.23 0.27 -19.53
N VAL A 53 -13.21 1.09 -19.80
CA VAL A 53 -13.40 2.43 -20.40
C VAL A 53 -14.04 2.34 -21.78
N LEU A 54 -13.60 1.40 -22.61
CA LEU A 54 -14.16 1.18 -23.95
C LEU A 54 -15.63 0.74 -23.91
N ILE A 55 -15.98 -0.13 -22.95
CA ILE A 55 -17.35 -0.63 -22.82
C ILE A 55 -18.30 0.46 -22.29
N VAL A 56 -17.86 1.20 -21.26
CA VAL A 56 -18.72 2.16 -20.56
C VAL A 56 -18.81 3.49 -21.31
N PHE A 57 -17.68 4.03 -21.72
CA PHE A 57 -17.62 5.38 -22.31
C PHE A 57 -17.62 5.40 -23.84
N LYS A 58 -17.41 4.25 -24.50
CA LYS A 58 -17.40 4.06 -25.96
C LYS A 58 -16.46 4.99 -26.73
N LYS A 59 -15.77 5.89 -26.07
CA LYS A 59 -14.78 6.81 -26.63
C LYS A 59 -13.64 7.02 -25.63
N ILE A 60 -12.43 7.03 -26.15
CA ILE A 60 -11.24 7.41 -25.38
C ILE A 60 -10.80 8.76 -25.96
N ASN A 61 -10.98 9.82 -25.19
CA ASN A 61 -10.39 11.12 -25.51
C ASN A 61 -9.08 11.23 -24.71
N ILE A 62 -7.97 10.85 -25.33
CA ILE A 62 -6.65 11.03 -24.73
C ILE A 62 -6.09 12.36 -25.21
N ASP A 63 -5.98 13.31 -24.30
CA ASP A 63 -5.23 14.53 -24.58
C ASP A 63 -3.73 14.23 -24.41
N LEU A 64 -3.05 14.05 -25.53
CA LEU A 64 -1.62 13.78 -25.56
C LEU A 64 -0.76 15.04 -25.37
N SER A 65 -1.36 16.23 -25.22
CA SER A 65 -0.59 17.47 -25.02
C SER A 65 0.24 17.41 -23.72
N ASN A 66 -0.26 16.70 -22.71
CA ASN A 66 0.35 16.55 -21.40
C ASN A 66 1.01 15.17 -21.18
N TRP A 67 1.43 14.46 -22.24
CA TRP A 67 1.96 13.11 -22.13
C TRP A 67 3.16 12.99 -21.17
N ARG A 68 4.01 14.03 -21.07
CA ARG A 68 5.15 14.06 -20.13
C ARG A 68 4.70 14.03 -18.69
N TYR A 69 3.61 14.73 -18.36
CA TYR A 69 3.02 14.72 -17.03
C TYR A 69 2.45 13.34 -16.70
N TYR A 70 1.71 12.72 -17.62
CA TYR A 70 1.17 11.37 -17.43
C TYR A 70 2.28 10.33 -17.28
N PHE A 71 3.34 10.42 -18.07
CA PHE A 71 4.50 9.54 -17.99
C PHE A 71 5.21 9.69 -16.64
N PHE A 72 5.50 10.91 -16.21
CA PHE A 72 6.13 11.17 -14.91
C PHE A 72 5.27 10.67 -13.75
N MET A 73 3.97 10.96 -13.75
CA MET A 73 3.04 10.50 -12.72
C MET A 73 2.89 8.98 -12.70
N SER A 74 2.94 8.32 -13.84
CA SER A 74 2.91 6.85 -13.90
C SER A 74 4.15 6.22 -13.27
N ILE A 75 5.32 6.76 -13.56
CA ILE A 75 6.58 6.23 -12.98
C ILE A 75 6.64 6.53 -11.49
N VAL A 76 6.51 7.79 -11.09
CA VAL A 76 6.71 8.22 -9.69
C VAL A 76 5.52 7.85 -8.80
N GLY A 77 4.30 7.94 -9.31
CA GLY A 77 3.08 7.69 -8.54
C GLY A 77 2.63 6.23 -8.50
N ILE A 78 3.07 5.40 -9.45
CA ILE A 78 2.61 4.01 -9.54
C ILE A 78 3.78 3.02 -9.59
N VAL A 79 4.61 3.06 -10.62
CA VAL A 79 5.64 2.04 -10.86
C VAL A 79 6.65 2.00 -9.72
N ALA A 80 7.22 3.15 -9.36
CA ALA A 80 8.25 3.23 -8.32
C ALA A 80 7.73 2.81 -6.94
N PRO A 81 6.57 3.30 -6.42
CA PRO A 81 6.03 2.83 -5.15
C PRO A 81 5.74 1.33 -5.13
N PHE A 82 5.14 0.76 -6.19
CA PHE A 82 4.87 -0.67 -6.22
C PHE A 82 6.13 -1.52 -6.26
N LEU A 83 7.18 -1.08 -6.97
CA LEU A 83 8.49 -1.75 -6.94
C LEU A 83 9.11 -1.68 -5.55
N LEU A 84 9.15 -0.49 -4.93
CA LEU A 84 9.70 -0.32 -3.59
C LEU A 84 8.96 -1.17 -2.54
N ILE A 85 7.63 -1.22 -2.59
CA ILE A 85 6.83 -2.08 -1.72
C ILE A 85 7.14 -3.55 -1.96
N SER A 86 7.23 -4.00 -3.22
CA SER A 86 7.52 -5.39 -3.55
C SER A 86 8.92 -5.80 -3.11
N TYR A 87 9.93 -4.97 -3.33
CA TYR A 87 11.29 -5.21 -2.81
C TYR A 87 11.33 -5.23 -1.28
N GLY A 88 10.64 -4.29 -0.62
CA GLY A 88 10.53 -4.29 0.84
C GLY A 88 9.90 -5.57 1.38
N GLN A 89 8.88 -6.11 0.69
CA GLN A 89 8.19 -7.32 1.11
C GLN A 89 9.01 -8.62 0.95
N ILE A 90 10.14 -8.62 0.26
CA ILE A 90 11.02 -9.79 0.22
C ILE A 90 11.48 -10.14 1.64
N GLY A 91 11.91 -9.13 2.41
CA GLY A 91 12.51 -9.30 3.73
C GLY A 91 11.54 -9.20 4.92
N ILE A 92 10.25 -8.90 4.69
CA ILE A 92 9.27 -8.70 5.77
C ILE A 92 7.98 -9.50 5.53
N ASP A 93 7.25 -9.78 6.60
CA ASP A 93 5.95 -10.42 6.52
C ASP A 93 4.88 -9.48 5.96
N SER A 94 3.85 -10.05 5.32
CA SER A 94 2.74 -9.30 4.75
C SER A 94 1.96 -8.48 5.79
N SER A 95 1.87 -8.97 7.02
CA SER A 95 1.26 -8.26 8.15
C SER A 95 2.03 -6.99 8.48
N LEU A 96 3.35 -7.06 8.57
CA LEU A 96 4.21 -5.91 8.84
C LEU A 96 4.15 -4.88 7.69
N ALA A 97 4.15 -5.36 6.44
CA ALA A 97 3.96 -4.48 5.28
C ALA A 97 2.63 -3.72 5.33
N GLY A 98 1.52 -4.40 5.68
CA GLY A 98 0.21 -3.79 5.86
C GLY A 98 0.20 -2.74 6.97
N ILE A 99 0.85 -3.03 8.10
CA ILE A 99 0.99 -2.10 9.22
C ILE A 99 1.79 -0.86 8.81
N LEU A 100 2.93 -1.02 8.15
CA LEU A 100 3.73 0.09 7.65
C LEU A 100 2.95 0.96 6.66
N MET A 101 2.18 0.34 5.76
CA MET A 101 1.33 1.07 4.80
C MET A 101 0.16 1.81 5.47
N SER A 102 -0.26 1.40 6.66
CA SER A 102 -1.30 2.13 7.41
C SER A 102 -0.83 3.51 7.92
N THR A 103 0.47 3.80 7.88
CA THR A 103 1.01 5.13 8.13
C THR A 103 0.76 6.11 6.98
N MET A 104 0.45 5.62 5.78
CA MET A 104 0.22 6.44 4.58
C MET A 104 -0.95 7.43 4.72
N PRO A 105 -2.15 7.03 5.18
CA PRO A 105 -3.25 7.96 5.42
C PRO A 105 -2.90 9.05 6.42
N ILE A 106 -2.04 8.73 7.36
CA ILE A 106 -1.53 9.63 8.39
C ILE A 106 -0.69 10.74 7.75
N SER A 107 0.32 10.32 6.97
CA SER A 107 1.20 11.24 6.26
C SER A 107 0.41 12.12 5.29
N THR A 108 -0.58 11.53 4.61
CA THR A 108 -1.47 12.26 3.71
C THR A 108 -2.31 13.30 4.46
N LEU A 109 -2.84 12.97 5.63
CA LEU A 109 -3.62 13.90 6.44
C LEU A 109 -2.78 15.08 6.94
N ILE A 110 -1.53 14.84 7.34
CA ILE A 110 -0.60 15.88 7.77
C ILE A 110 -0.24 16.80 6.58
N LEU A 111 0.16 16.19 5.46
CA LEU A 111 0.53 16.94 4.26
C LEU A 111 -0.65 17.76 3.70
N SER A 112 -1.85 17.19 3.66
CA SER A 112 -3.03 17.91 3.17
C SER A 112 -3.34 19.15 4.02
N HIS A 113 -3.12 19.08 5.32
CA HIS A 113 -3.32 20.22 6.20
C HIS A 113 -2.38 21.40 5.88
N PHE A 114 -1.13 21.11 5.48
CA PHE A 114 -0.14 22.15 5.17
C PHE A 114 -0.23 22.65 3.73
N PHE A 115 -0.63 21.81 2.79
CA PHE A 115 -0.59 22.12 1.37
C PHE A 115 -1.95 22.43 0.74
N LEU A 116 -3.07 22.05 1.38
CA LEU A 116 -4.42 22.26 0.86
C LEU A 116 -5.20 23.23 1.77
N ASN A 117 -5.61 24.36 1.22
CA ASN A 117 -6.35 25.38 1.97
C ASN A 117 -7.76 24.94 2.40
N ASP A 118 -8.34 23.95 1.71
CA ASP A 118 -9.71 23.48 1.96
C ASP A 118 -9.77 22.27 2.92
N GLU A 119 -8.63 21.67 3.28
CA GLU A 119 -8.53 20.47 4.13
C GLU A 119 -8.04 20.81 5.54
N ASN A 120 -8.90 21.41 6.35
CA ASN A 120 -8.57 21.71 7.74
C ASN A 120 -8.58 20.44 8.61
N MET A 121 -7.56 20.29 9.45
CA MET A 121 -7.50 19.26 10.47
C MET A 121 -8.50 19.58 11.59
N THR A 122 -9.63 18.89 11.61
CA THR A 122 -10.61 19.05 12.70
C THR A 122 -10.21 18.20 13.90
N LYS A 123 -10.67 18.59 15.10
CA LYS A 123 -10.43 17.84 16.35
C LYS A 123 -10.89 16.37 16.23
N LYS A 124 -11.97 16.10 15.50
CA LYS A 124 -12.48 14.74 15.26
C LYS A 124 -11.52 13.92 14.38
N LYS A 125 -10.96 14.52 13.32
CA LYS A 125 -9.94 13.89 12.48
C LYS A 125 -8.68 13.57 13.29
N LEU A 126 -8.23 14.50 14.14
CA LEU A 126 -7.06 14.31 15.00
C LEU A 126 -7.26 13.17 16.03
N ILE A 127 -8.43 13.10 16.68
CA ILE A 127 -8.73 12.03 17.64
C ILE A 127 -8.76 10.68 16.93
N GLY A 128 -9.45 10.58 15.78
CA GLY A 128 -9.48 9.35 14.97
C GLY A 128 -8.08 8.90 14.55
N PHE A 129 -7.23 9.84 14.18
CA PHE A 129 -5.82 9.61 13.88
C PHE A 129 -5.06 9.03 15.07
N LEU A 130 -5.16 9.65 16.26
CA LEU A 130 -4.45 9.18 17.46
C LEU A 130 -4.89 7.76 17.85
N VAL A 131 -6.18 7.46 17.76
CA VAL A 131 -6.71 6.11 18.02
C VAL A 131 -6.15 5.10 17.01
N ALA A 132 -6.16 5.41 15.72
CA ALA A 132 -5.61 4.54 14.70
C ALA A 132 -4.09 4.32 14.89
N PHE A 133 -3.34 5.38 15.17
CA PHE A 133 -1.90 5.30 15.41
C PHE A 133 -1.56 4.48 16.65
N THR A 134 -2.32 4.64 17.74
CA THR A 134 -2.17 3.80 18.93
C THR A 134 -2.43 2.32 18.61
N GLY A 135 -3.46 2.02 17.81
CA GLY A 135 -3.72 0.66 17.34
C GLY A 135 -2.57 0.06 16.55
N ILE A 136 -1.93 0.85 15.67
CA ILE A 136 -0.74 0.43 14.91
C ILE A 136 0.43 0.13 15.85
N ILE A 137 0.68 1.00 16.83
CA ILE A 137 1.76 0.79 17.82
C ILE A 137 1.54 -0.52 18.60
N ILE A 138 0.31 -0.79 19.03
CA ILE A 138 -0.02 -2.04 19.74
C ILE A 138 0.21 -3.26 18.84
N LEU A 139 -0.11 -3.18 17.54
CA LEU A 139 0.12 -4.27 16.59
C LEU A 139 1.61 -4.48 16.26
N ILE A 140 2.41 -3.42 16.29
CA ILE A 140 3.87 -3.51 16.05
C ILE A 140 4.61 -3.93 17.33
N MET A 141 4.00 -3.75 18.51
CA MET A 141 4.62 -4.23 19.75
C MET A 141 4.85 -5.74 19.64
N PRO A 142 6.12 -6.18 19.52
CA PRO A 142 6.38 -7.59 19.31
C PRO A 142 6.09 -8.37 20.59
N ASP A 143 5.51 -9.54 20.44
CA ASP A 143 5.54 -10.53 21.48
C ASP A 143 7.03 -10.73 21.85
N LYS A 144 7.39 -10.48 23.12
CA LYS A 144 8.79 -10.56 23.60
C LYS A 144 9.46 -11.87 23.20
N ASN A 145 8.69 -12.96 23.11
CA ASN A 145 9.14 -14.28 22.69
C ASN A 145 9.59 -14.36 21.23
N ILE A 146 9.01 -13.54 20.35
CA ILE A 146 9.36 -13.52 18.90
C ILE A 146 10.68 -12.76 18.67
N ILE A 147 10.94 -11.69 19.44
CA ILE A 147 12.19 -10.95 19.31
C ILE A 147 13.37 -11.79 19.81
N GLU A 148 13.20 -12.48 20.94
CA GLU A 148 14.26 -13.27 21.54
C GLU A 148 14.65 -14.44 20.62
N ASN A 149 13.68 -15.14 20.04
CA ASN A 149 13.94 -16.22 19.09
C ASN A 149 14.57 -15.72 17.77
N ASN A 150 14.07 -14.62 17.19
CA ASN A 150 14.63 -14.09 15.95
C ASN A 150 16.02 -13.47 16.13
N MET A 151 16.34 -12.90 17.30
CA MET A 151 17.70 -12.42 17.59
C MET A 151 18.67 -13.58 17.77
N ILE A 152 18.24 -14.65 18.43
CA ILE A 152 19.05 -15.85 18.64
C ILE A 152 19.33 -16.53 17.30
N ASP A 153 18.30 -16.75 16.47
CA ASP A 153 18.45 -17.36 15.14
C ASP A 153 19.26 -16.50 14.18
N GLY A 154 19.14 -15.16 14.25
CA GLY A 154 19.97 -14.23 13.49
C GLY A 154 21.45 -14.32 13.89
N ILE A 155 21.77 -14.38 15.16
CA ILE A 155 23.14 -14.51 15.65
C ILE A 155 23.74 -15.88 15.28
N TYR A 156 22.94 -16.96 15.36
CA TYR A 156 23.40 -18.30 14.95
C TYR A 156 23.66 -18.38 13.44
N SER A 157 22.83 -17.76 12.62
CA SER A 157 23.04 -17.74 11.16
C SER A 157 24.28 -16.93 10.75
N GLU A 158 24.54 -15.79 11.40
CA GLU A 158 25.77 -15.03 11.17
C GLU A 158 27.03 -15.78 11.62
N LEU A 159 26.98 -16.49 12.75
CA LEU A 159 28.12 -17.29 13.24
C LEU A 159 28.42 -18.50 12.35
N MET A 160 27.40 -19.11 11.73
CA MET A 160 27.59 -20.22 10.77
C MET A 160 28.19 -19.77 9.43
N VAL A 161 28.04 -18.50 9.04
CA VAL A 161 28.62 -17.97 7.80
C VAL A 161 30.11 -17.61 7.98
N ILE A 162 30.57 -17.42 9.22
CA ILE A 162 31.97 -17.02 9.55
C ILE A 162 32.86 -18.21 9.88
N SER A 163 32.30 -19.42 10.09
CA SER A 163 33.03 -20.65 10.37
C SER A 163 33.24 -21.50 9.11
#